data_9397030ab58f92b136357a353ef9a532
#
_entry.id   9397030ab58f92b136357a353ef9a532
#
_cell.length_a   1.000
_cell.length_b   1.000
_cell.length_c   1.000
_cell.angle_alpha   90.00
_cell.angle_beta   90.00
_cell.angle_gamma   90.00
#
_symmetry.space_group_name_H-M   'P 1'
#
loop_
_entity.id
_entity.type
_entity.pdbx_description
1 polymer ?
#
loop_
_entity_poly.entity_id
_entity_poly.type
_entity_poly.pdbx_seq_one_letter_code
_entity_poly.pdbx_strand_id
1 'polypeptide(L)'
;AQDPKFDDIRARMTWRNGIFLRCYTLRMYYMGYGGNNNSTTRFRRYDGDEAGVTDSAKRPRVLREYTDARHLLRPNHWYHIRLRNIGNRVQYFIDGQLLVDYTDDNPLKSGWFGFRTTQSRTRMANFKYYKSMPVDVPLRWVGAIPTTDKPVSFGVPFAKGELKDISSLSL
;
A
#
# COMPACT_ATOMS: atom_id res chain seq x y z
N ALA A 1 0.10 1.05 26.75
CA ALA A 1 -0.73 2.27 26.66
C ALA A 1 -1.32 2.35 25.27
N GLN A 2 -2.64 2.51 25.15
CA GLN A 2 -3.33 2.68 23.88
C GLN A 2 -2.92 4.04 23.29
N ASP A 3 -2.62 4.07 21.96
CA ASP A 3 -2.32 5.33 21.30
C ASP A 3 -3.64 6.11 21.10
N PRO A 4 -3.75 7.33 21.65
CA PRO A 4 -4.96 8.15 21.56
C PRO A 4 -5.39 8.42 20.11
N LYS A 5 -4.44 8.49 19.18
CA LYS A 5 -4.73 8.68 17.75
C LYS A 5 -5.38 7.45 17.11
N PHE A 6 -5.01 6.26 17.59
CA PHE A 6 -5.63 5.01 17.12
C PHE A 6 -7.10 4.91 17.57
N ASP A 7 -7.37 5.29 18.81
CA ASP A 7 -8.73 5.32 19.34
C ASP A 7 -9.61 6.35 18.62
N ASP A 8 -9.06 7.50 18.27
CA ASP A 8 -9.76 8.51 17.46
C ASP A 8 -10.11 7.96 16.06
N ILE A 9 -9.19 7.29 15.39
CA ILE A 9 -9.44 6.63 14.10
C ILE A 9 -10.51 5.57 14.23
N ARG A 10 -10.44 4.72 15.27
CA ARG A 10 -11.43 3.67 15.55
C ARG A 10 -12.81 4.26 15.81
N ALA A 11 -12.91 5.34 16.60
CA ALA A 11 -14.15 6.04 16.86
C ALA A 11 -14.77 6.62 15.58
N ARG A 12 -13.95 7.12 14.66
CA ARG A 12 -14.38 7.61 13.34
C ARG A 12 -14.83 6.52 12.39
N MET A 13 -14.44 5.28 12.63
CA MET A 13 -14.82 4.12 11.82
C MET A 13 -16.02 3.34 12.37
N THR A 14 -16.74 3.86 13.37
CA THR A 14 -17.91 3.18 13.92
C THR A 14 -19.13 3.26 13.02
N TRP A 15 -19.95 2.21 13.07
CA TRP A 15 -21.26 2.18 12.42
C TRP A 15 -22.27 3.02 13.21
N ARG A 16 -23.04 3.83 12.49
CA ARG A 16 -24.19 4.54 13.03
C ARG A 16 -25.37 4.33 12.10
N ASN A 17 -26.51 3.86 12.66
CA ASN A 17 -27.73 3.57 11.90
C ASN A 17 -27.49 2.63 10.70
N GLY A 18 -26.65 1.61 10.86
CA GLY A 18 -26.32 0.65 9.79
C GLY A 18 -25.48 1.22 8.65
N ILE A 19 -25.07 2.47 8.72
CA ILE A 19 -24.25 3.14 7.70
C ILE A 19 -22.86 3.40 8.26
N PHE A 20 -21.83 3.09 7.49
CA PHE A 20 -20.44 3.38 7.86
C PHE A 20 -20.15 4.87 7.65
N LEU A 21 -20.64 5.69 8.59
CA LEU A 21 -20.72 7.14 8.44
C LEU A 21 -19.37 7.83 8.38
N ARG A 22 -18.37 7.30 9.11
CA ARG A 22 -17.19 8.10 9.41
C ARG A 22 -15.92 7.72 8.64
N CYS A 23 -15.97 6.75 7.73
CA CYS A 23 -14.83 6.47 6.87
C CYS A 23 -14.51 7.65 5.94
N TYR A 24 -15.50 8.47 5.60
CA TYR A 24 -15.31 9.66 4.76
C TYR A 24 -14.55 10.79 5.46
N THR A 25 -14.53 10.81 6.80
CA THR A 25 -13.74 11.79 7.56
C THR A 25 -12.25 11.44 7.61
N LEU A 26 -11.88 10.24 7.19
CA LEU A 26 -10.49 9.82 7.13
C LEU A 26 -9.81 10.36 5.89
N ARG A 27 -8.56 10.76 6.04
CA ARG A 27 -7.67 11.04 4.93
C ARG A 27 -6.79 9.82 4.72
N MET A 28 -6.95 9.13 3.60
CA MET A 28 -6.22 7.88 3.36
C MET A 28 -6.14 7.50 1.89
N TYR A 29 -5.15 6.70 1.56
CA TYR A 29 -5.17 5.86 0.37
C TYR A 29 -5.82 4.52 0.72
N TYR A 30 -6.85 4.16 -0.02
CA TYR A 30 -7.61 2.94 0.21
C TYR A 30 -7.57 2.02 -0.99
N MET A 31 -7.07 0.82 -0.79
CA MET A 31 -7.14 -0.26 -1.76
C MET A 31 -8.11 -1.32 -1.28
N GLY A 32 -9.23 -1.46 -1.98
CA GLY A 32 -10.19 -2.54 -1.77
C GLY A 32 -9.97 -3.63 -2.79
N TYR A 33 -9.48 -4.79 -2.36
CA TYR A 33 -9.28 -5.96 -3.20
C TYR A 33 -10.43 -6.94 -2.99
N GLY A 34 -11.15 -7.28 -4.08
CA GLY A 34 -12.35 -8.10 -4.02
C GLY A 34 -13.53 -7.46 -3.30
N GLY A 35 -13.67 -6.14 -3.39
CA GLY A 35 -14.80 -5.42 -2.81
C GLY A 35 -16.12 -5.72 -3.51
N ASN A 36 -17.24 -5.25 -2.91
CA ASN A 36 -18.58 -5.35 -3.46
C ASN A 36 -18.95 -6.80 -3.83
N ASN A 37 -18.91 -7.71 -2.83
CA ASN A 37 -19.14 -9.16 -3.01
C ASN A 37 -18.18 -9.79 -4.03
N ASN A 38 -16.90 -9.42 -3.96
CA ASN A 38 -15.85 -9.90 -4.86
C ASN A 38 -16.12 -9.61 -6.35
N SER A 39 -16.68 -8.45 -6.65
CA SER A 39 -16.93 -8.02 -8.04
C SER A 39 -16.00 -6.91 -8.51
N THR A 40 -15.26 -6.27 -7.60
CA THR A 40 -14.42 -5.12 -7.93
C THR A 40 -13.16 -5.06 -7.09
N THR A 41 -12.09 -4.57 -7.71
CA THR A 41 -10.86 -4.15 -7.03
C THR A 41 -10.65 -2.68 -7.34
N ARG A 42 -10.62 -1.82 -6.30
CA ARG A 42 -10.66 -0.36 -6.45
C ARG A 42 -9.60 0.33 -5.61
N PHE A 43 -8.96 1.32 -6.20
CA PHE A 43 -8.11 2.26 -5.51
C PHE A 43 -8.80 3.62 -5.41
N ARG A 44 -8.79 4.20 -4.21
CA ARG A 44 -9.39 5.50 -3.90
C ARG A 44 -8.47 6.32 -3.02
N ARG A 45 -8.59 7.65 -3.15
CA ARG A 45 -8.09 8.61 -2.19
C ARG A 45 -9.26 9.24 -1.45
N TYR A 46 -9.18 9.24 -0.14
CA TYR A 46 -10.12 9.90 0.76
C TYR A 46 -9.49 11.17 1.28
N ASP A 47 -10.25 12.26 1.24
CA ASP A 47 -9.80 13.60 1.61
C ASP A 47 -10.37 14.11 2.93
N GLY A 48 -11.14 13.27 3.62
CA GLY A 48 -11.75 13.62 4.89
C GLY A 48 -13.04 14.43 4.74
N ASP A 49 -13.72 14.34 3.60
CA ASP A 49 -15.00 15.03 3.38
C ASP A 49 -16.17 14.19 3.90
N GLU A 50 -16.74 14.61 5.02
CA GLU A 50 -17.87 13.96 5.66
C GLU A 50 -19.16 14.08 4.83
N ALA A 51 -19.27 15.08 3.98
CA ALA A 51 -20.44 15.29 3.15
C ALA A 51 -20.68 14.15 2.14
N GLY A 52 -19.65 13.37 1.80
CA GLY A 52 -19.77 12.18 0.97
C GLY A 52 -20.68 11.08 1.54
N VAL A 53 -21.07 11.18 2.82
CA VAL A 53 -22.04 10.27 3.44
C VAL A 53 -23.41 10.45 2.83
N THR A 54 -23.86 11.69 2.72
CA THR A 54 -25.19 12.06 2.23
C THR A 54 -25.20 12.47 0.77
N ASP A 55 -24.11 13.04 0.29
CA ASP A 55 -23.93 13.51 -1.08
C ASP A 55 -23.05 12.58 -1.89
N SER A 56 -23.63 11.87 -2.84
CA SER A 56 -22.90 10.94 -3.70
C SER A 56 -21.84 11.60 -4.58
N ALA A 57 -22.02 12.86 -4.95
CA ALA A 57 -21.06 13.62 -5.75
C ALA A 57 -19.78 13.94 -4.98
N LYS A 58 -19.84 13.94 -3.64
CA LYS A 58 -18.70 14.20 -2.74
C LYS A 58 -18.03 12.92 -2.23
N ARG A 59 -18.47 11.76 -2.68
CA ARG A 59 -17.82 10.50 -2.33
C ARG A 59 -16.41 10.41 -2.93
N PRO A 60 -15.48 9.73 -2.25
CA PRO A 60 -14.14 9.53 -2.76
C PRO A 60 -14.16 8.96 -4.16
N ARG A 61 -13.51 9.65 -5.07
CA ARG A 61 -13.41 9.24 -6.46
C ARG A 61 -12.65 7.93 -6.59
N VAL A 62 -13.14 7.03 -7.42
CA VAL A 62 -12.40 5.84 -7.83
C VAL A 62 -11.31 6.27 -8.78
N LEU A 63 -10.05 6.09 -8.40
CA LEU A 63 -8.88 6.45 -9.20
C LEU A 63 -8.44 5.31 -10.12
N ARG A 64 -8.69 4.07 -9.70
CA ARG A 64 -8.45 2.87 -10.49
C ARG A 64 -9.46 1.78 -10.11
N GLU A 65 -9.96 1.07 -11.11
CA GLU A 65 -10.91 -0.03 -10.91
C GLU A 65 -10.61 -1.18 -11.85
N TYR A 66 -10.79 -2.39 -11.33
CA TYR A 66 -10.72 -3.66 -12.06
C TYR A 66 -11.95 -4.49 -11.72
N THR A 67 -12.53 -5.14 -12.73
CA THR A 67 -13.71 -6.01 -12.58
C THR A 67 -13.51 -7.41 -13.16
N ASP A 68 -12.37 -7.63 -13.82
CA ASP A 68 -12.05 -8.92 -14.41
C ASP A 68 -11.56 -9.93 -13.36
N ALA A 69 -11.80 -11.22 -13.63
CA ALA A 69 -11.59 -12.31 -12.67
C ALA A 69 -10.14 -12.42 -12.13
N ARG A 70 -9.13 -12.02 -12.91
CA ARG A 70 -7.72 -12.07 -12.46
C ARG A 70 -7.40 -11.05 -11.38
N HIS A 71 -8.22 -10.00 -11.22
CA HIS A 71 -8.09 -8.96 -10.22
C HIS A 71 -9.10 -9.10 -9.08
N LEU A 72 -9.72 -10.26 -8.92
CA LEU A 72 -10.63 -10.57 -7.84
C LEU A 72 -10.04 -11.62 -6.90
N LEU A 73 -10.60 -11.72 -5.70
CA LEU A 73 -10.15 -12.68 -4.70
C LEU A 73 -10.47 -14.12 -5.12
N ARG A 74 -9.51 -15.00 -4.97
CA ARG A 74 -9.67 -16.44 -5.09
C ARG A 74 -9.68 -17.07 -3.70
N PRO A 75 -10.62 -17.96 -3.37
CA PRO A 75 -10.64 -18.66 -2.08
C PRO A 75 -9.37 -19.51 -1.89
N ASN A 76 -8.94 -19.63 -0.64
CA ASN A 76 -7.80 -20.45 -0.24
C ASN A 76 -6.48 -20.14 -0.99
N HIS A 77 -6.33 -18.89 -1.43
CA HIS A 77 -5.14 -18.41 -2.11
C HIS A 77 -4.36 -17.42 -1.23
N TRP A 78 -3.04 -17.57 -1.19
CA TRP A 78 -2.14 -16.61 -0.58
C TRP A 78 -1.71 -15.57 -1.61
N TYR A 79 -1.85 -14.31 -1.26
CA TYR A 79 -1.42 -13.17 -2.06
C TYR A 79 -0.19 -12.53 -1.43
N HIS A 80 0.83 -12.27 -2.22
CA HIS A 80 1.93 -11.40 -1.83
C HIS A 80 1.56 -9.95 -2.14
N ILE A 81 1.31 -9.16 -1.09
CA ILE A 81 0.90 -7.76 -1.23
C ILE A 81 2.07 -6.87 -0.86
N ARG A 82 2.40 -5.92 -1.72
CA ARG A 82 3.38 -4.88 -1.47
C ARG A 82 2.78 -3.50 -1.73
N LEU A 83 2.90 -2.65 -0.73
CA LEU A 83 2.53 -1.23 -0.82
C LEU A 83 3.81 -0.39 -0.76
N ARG A 84 3.89 0.59 -1.63
CA ARG A 84 4.95 1.59 -1.61
C ARG A 84 4.30 2.97 -1.59
N ASN A 85 4.67 3.79 -0.62
CA ASN A 85 4.27 5.19 -0.54
C ASN A 85 5.52 6.02 -0.32
N ILE A 86 6.02 6.67 -1.38
CA ILE A 86 7.31 7.35 -1.39
C ILE A 86 7.15 8.70 -2.04
N GLY A 87 7.47 9.74 -1.27
CA GLY A 87 7.27 11.10 -1.72
C GLY A 87 5.79 11.34 -2.07
N ASN A 88 5.52 11.53 -3.33
CA ASN A 88 4.17 11.75 -3.86
C ASN A 88 3.61 10.55 -4.65
N ARG A 89 4.32 9.41 -4.69
CA ARG A 89 3.94 8.25 -5.48
C ARG A 89 3.46 7.10 -4.62
N VAL A 90 2.28 6.58 -4.92
CA VAL A 90 1.66 5.43 -4.26
C VAL A 90 1.56 4.29 -5.25
N GLN A 91 2.14 3.14 -4.89
CA GLN A 91 2.12 1.95 -5.72
C GLN A 91 1.56 0.77 -4.94
N TYR A 92 0.78 -0.06 -5.62
CA TYR A 92 0.20 -1.27 -5.08
C TYR A 92 0.49 -2.45 -5.98
N PHE A 93 1.10 -3.48 -5.41
CA PHE A 93 1.45 -4.71 -6.12
C PHE A 93 0.73 -5.89 -5.49
N ILE A 94 0.27 -6.81 -6.32
CA ILE A 94 -0.21 -8.13 -5.92
C ILE A 94 0.55 -9.18 -6.72
N ASP A 95 1.16 -10.14 -6.04
CA ASP A 95 1.94 -11.24 -6.64
C ASP A 95 2.99 -10.72 -7.65
N GLY A 96 3.65 -9.61 -7.31
CA GLY A 96 4.64 -8.96 -8.16
C GLY A 96 4.09 -8.06 -9.26
N GLN A 97 2.80 -8.15 -9.56
CA GLN A 97 2.17 -7.31 -10.60
C GLN A 97 1.79 -5.94 -10.05
N LEU A 98 2.16 -4.89 -10.73
CA LEU A 98 1.79 -3.51 -10.42
C LEU A 98 0.34 -3.25 -10.83
N LEU A 99 -0.56 -3.10 -9.85
CA LEU A 99 -1.95 -2.77 -10.08
C LEU A 99 -2.23 -1.28 -10.08
N VAL A 100 -1.57 -0.57 -9.17
CA VAL A 100 -1.76 0.87 -9.02
C VAL A 100 -0.42 1.56 -9.03
N ASP A 101 -0.33 2.60 -9.85
CA ASP A 101 0.74 3.58 -9.85
C ASP A 101 0.09 4.96 -9.89
N TYR A 102 0.13 5.66 -8.78
CA TYR A 102 -0.56 6.92 -8.62
C TYR A 102 0.40 7.98 -8.07
N THR A 103 0.46 9.10 -8.77
CA THR A 103 1.17 10.30 -8.32
C THR A 103 0.15 11.28 -7.77
N ASP A 104 0.36 11.73 -6.53
CA ASP A 104 -0.53 12.64 -5.82
C ASP A 104 0.13 14.02 -5.72
N ASP A 105 -0.50 15.04 -6.26
CA ASP A 105 0.00 16.42 -6.19
C ASP A 105 -0.07 17.01 -4.77
N ASN A 106 -0.91 16.41 -3.90
CA ASN A 106 -1.01 16.77 -2.49
C ASN A 106 -0.91 15.53 -1.58
N PRO A 107 0.27 14.92 -1.47
CA PRO A 107 0.44 13.61 -0.86
C PRO A 107 0.20 13.60 0.64
N LEU A 108 -0.31 12.48 1.14
CA LEU A 108 -0.38 12.18 2.56
C LEU A 108 1.00 11.73 3.03
N LYS A 109 1.70 12.60 3.80
CA LYS A 109 3.12 12.41 4.16
C LYS A 109 3.33 11.55 5.40
N SER A 110 2.30 11.34 6.20
CA SER A 110 2.37 10.55 7.43
C SER A 110 1.01 9.94 7.73
N GLY A 111 1.00 8.93 8.60
CA GLY A 111 -0.25 8.29 9.00
C GLY A 111 -0.02 6.88 9.52
N TRP A 112 -1.10 6.14 9.55
CA TRP A 112 -1.18 4.79 10.03
C TRP A 112 -1.44 3.83 8.88
N PHE A 113 -0.97 2.62 9.02
CA PHE A 113 -1.30 1.53 8.14
C PHE A 113 -2.30 0.59 8.84
N GLY A 114 -3.28 0.09 8.10
CA GLY A 114 -4.23 -0.86 8.64
C GLY A 114 -4.79 -1.79 7.58
N PHE A 115 -5.12 -2.99 8.01
CA PHE A 115 -5.90 -3.94 7.23
C PHE A 115 -7.36 -3.84 7.62
N ARG A 116 -8.22 -3.94 6.62
CA ARG A 116 -9.67 -4.04 6.82
C ARG A 116 -10.18 -5.27 6.08
N THR A 117 -11.00 -6.05 6.76
CA THR A 117 -11.73 -7.18 6.18
C THR A 117 -13.22 -6.97 6.40
N THR A 118 -14.04 -7.37 5.44
CA THR A 118 -15.50 -7.30 5.55
C THR A 118 -16.07 -8.59 4.98
N GLN A 119 -16.90 -9.29 5.78
CA GLN A 119 -17.55 -10.54 5.37
C GLN A 119 -16.60 -11.60 4.80
N SER A 120 -15.37 -11.65 5.31
CA SER A 120 -14.35 -12.58 4.85
C SER A 120 -13.53 -13.11 6.02
N ARG A 121 -13.05 -14.35 5.90
CA ARG A 121 -12.04 -14.94 6.78
C ARG A 121 -10.68 -14.76 6.12
N THR A 122 -9.86 -13.89 6.68
CA THR A 122 -8.55 -13.57 6.12
C THR A 122 -7.47 -13.94 7.12
N ARG A 123 -6.39 -14.54 6.64
CA ARG A 123 -5.15 -14.73 7.40
C ARG A 123 -4.09 -13.79 6.85
N MET A 124 -3.29 -13.23 7.74
CA MET A 124 -2.15 -12.41 7.40
C MET A 124 -0.89 -13.01 8.01
N ALA A 125 0.18 -13.04 7.25
CA ALA A 125 1.47 -13.56 7.69
C ALA A 125 2.60 -12.71 7.12
N ASN A 126 3.78 -12.78 7.73
CA ASN A 126 5.01 -12.16 7.24
C ASN A 126 4.89 -10.65 6.99
N PHE A 127 4.20 -9.92 7.87
CA PHE A 127 4.10 -8.48 7.77
C PHE A 127 5.47 -7.84 7.99
N LYS A 128 5.92 -7.04 7.02
CA LYS A 128 7.15 -6.27 7.10
C LYS A 128 6.84 -4.80 6.81
N TYR A 129 7.48 -3.91 7.54
CA TYR A 129 7.38 -2.47 7.35
C TYR A 129 8.78 -1.88 7.22
N TYR A 130 8.97 -1.08 6.19
CA TYR A 130 10.22 -0.37 5.93
C TYR A 130 9.94 1.13 5.99
N LYS A 131 10.66 1.84 6.84
CA LYS A 131 10.54 3.29 6.98
C LYS A 131 11.24 4.06 5.86
N SER A 132 12.30 3.48 5.34
CA SER A 132 13.05 3.99 4.17
C SER A 132 13.05 2.97 3.05
N MET A 133 13.10 3.47 1.82
CA MET A 133 13.23 2.59 0.67
C MET A 133 14.62 1.96 0.62
N PRO A 134 14.72 0.75 0.05
CA PRO A 134 15.99 0.30 -0.50
C PRO A 134 16.53 1.42 -1.41
N VAL A 135 17.74 1.84 -1.17
CA VAL A 135 18.42 2.78 -2.05
C VAL A 135 18.80 2.00 -3.30
N ASP A 136 18.26 2.38 -4.45
CA ASP A 136 18.74 1.86 -5.72
C ASP A 136 20.12 2.48 -5.96
N VAL A 137 21.16 1.70 -5.77
CA VAL A 137 22.53 2.11 -6.07
C VAL A 137 22.83 1.71 -7.50
N PRO A 138 22.94 2.66 -8.45
CA PRO A 138 23.28 2.34 -9.82
C PRO A 138 24.72 1.86 -9.88
N LEU A 139 24.91 0.59 -10.21
CA LEU A 139 26.23 0.05 -10.46
C LEU A 139 26.68 0.45 -11.85
N ARG A 140 27.88 1.01 -11.95
CA ARG A 140 28.51 1.35 -13.22
C ARG A 140 29.81 0.58 -13.38
N TRP A 141 30.00 0.03 -14.56
CA TRP A 141 31.25 -0.62 -14.89
C TRP A 141 32.37 0.43 -14.99
N VAL A 142 33.48 0.18 -14.31
CA VAL A 142 34.66 1.04 -14.41
C VAL A 142 35.63 0.40 -15.39
N GLY A 143 35.80 1.00 -16.56
CA GLY A 143 36.62 0.45 -17.65
C GLY A 143 35.78 -0.15 -18.79
N ALA A 144 36.41 -1.00 -19.59
CA ALA A 144 35.74 -1.68 -20.70
C ALA A 144 34.72 -2.71 -20.17
N ILE A 145 33.51 -2.70 -20.75
CA ILE A 145 32.48 -3.70 -20.39
C ILE A 145 32.97 -5.08 -20.84
N PRO A 146 33.01 -6.09 -19.96
CA PRO A 146 33.40 -7.45 -20.33
C PRO A 146 32.42 -8.04 -21.35
N THR A 147 32.93 -8.78 -22.30
CA THR A 147 32.11 -9.51 -23.29
C THR A 147 31.65 -10.86 -22.81
N THR A 148 32.09 -11.30 -21.64
CA THR A 148 31.74 -12.58 -21.00
C THR A 148 31.34 -12.32 -19.54
N ASP A 149 30.50 -13.18 -18.98
CA ASP A 149 30.13 -13.14 -17.58
C ASP A 149 31.36 -13.25 -16.68
N LYS A 150 31.50 -12.28 -15.79
CA LYS A 150 32.55 -12.25 -14.80
C LYS A 150 32.00 -12.01 -13.41
N PRO A 151 32.51 -12.68 -12.39
CA PRO A 151 32.13 -12.36 -11.01
C PRO A 151 32.57 -10.93 -10.67
N VAL A 152 31.72 -10.19 -10.01
CA VAL A 152 31.98 -8.84 -9.54
C VAL A 152 31.84 -8.76 -8.03
N SER A 153 32.67 -7.95 -7.40
CA SER A 153 32.53 -7.58 -6.00
C SER A 153 32.36 -6.09 -5.92
N PHE A 154 31.39 -5.66 -5.11
CA PHE A 154 31.16 -4.25 -4.84
C PHE A 154 30.72 -4.05 -3.40
N GLY A 155 30.95 -2.86 -2.87
CA GLY A 155 30.49 -2.47 -1.54
C GLY A 155 29.37 -1.43 -1.64
N VAL A 156 28.31 -1.63 -0.89
CA VAL A 156 27.26 -0.62 -0.74
C VAL A 156 27.43 0.01 0.64
N PRO A 157 27.77 1.30 0.74
CA PRO A 157 27.87 1.96 2.03
C PRO A 157 26.49 2.19 2.62
N PHE A 158 26.31 1.82 3.88
CA PHE A 158 25.13 2.12 4.67
C PHE A 158 25.50 3.07 5.80
N ALA A 159 24.64 4.00 6.14
CA ALA A 159 24.82 4.78 7.35
C ALA A 159 24.72 3.88 8.58
N LYS A 160 25.39 4.29 9.68
CA LYS A 160 25.43 3.49 10.90
C LYS A 160 24.03 3.14 11.39
N GLY A 161 23.72 1.85 11.46
CA GLY A 161 22.45 1.32 11.93
C GLY A 161 21.33 1.21 10.87
N GLU A 162 21.60 1.56 9.61
CA GLU A 162 20.62 1.36 8.52
C GLU A 162 20.49 -0.10 8.11
N LEU A 163 21.61 -0.80 7.97
CA LEU A 163 21.61 -2.23 7.69
C LEU A 163 21.67 -3.00 9.00
N LYS A 164 20.55 -3.62 9.36
CA LYS A 164 20.43 -4.45 10.58
C LYS A 164 20.59 -5.94 10.30
N ASP A 165 20.32 -6.34 9.08
CA ASP A 165 20.36 -7.75 8.67
C ASP A 165 20.75 -7.85 7.19
N ILE A 166 21.78 -8.62 6.91
CA ILE A 166 22.30 -8.86 5.56
C ILE A 166 21.28 -9.62 4.68
N SER A 167 20.40 -10.41 5.27
CA SER A 167 19.34 -11.12 4.55
C SER A 167 18.30 -10.18 3.92
N SER A 168 18.32 -8.91 4.30
CA SER A 168 17.46 -7.88 3.71
C SER A 168 17.99 -7.33 2.37
N LEU A 169 19.21 -7.69 1.99
CA LEU A 169 19.80 -7.31 0.71
C LEU A 169 19.32 -8.25 -0.40
N SER A 170 18.98 -7.68 -1.54
CA SER A 170 18.68 -8.41 -2.77
C SER A 170 19.38 -7.73 -3.95
N LEU A 171 19.88 -8.50 -4.87
CA LEU A 171 20.37 -8.06 -6.17
C LEU A 171 19.23 -8.09 -7.18
#